data_7bda895a6db6dbdaa6a7b40b7c3a039c
#
_entry.id   7bda895a6db6dbdaa6a7b40b7c3a039c
#
_cell.length_a   1.000
_cell.length_b   1.000
_cell.length_c   1.000
_cell.angle_alpha   90.00
_cell.angle_beta   90.00
_cell.angle_gamma   90.00
#
_symmetry.space_group_name_H-M   'P 1'
#
loop_
_entity.id
_entity.type
_entity.pdbx_description
1 polymer ?
#
loop_
_entity_poly.entity_id
_entity_poly.type
_entity_poly.pdbx_seq_one_letter_code
_entity_poly.pdbx_strand_id
1 'polypeptide(L)'
;MSMDRLTEMEAFANVVDQGGFTDAAKKMGISKSAVSKHVSSLEARLGARLLNRTTRRVSPTEIGLAYYDRARRVLNDAGEADALVTSMQSAPSGLLRISVATDFGVNHLSPVLSEFLADFPEITVNMVLNNRYVELISEGFDMAVRIGELEDSTLRARKLTETTKAMIASPAYFEKYGRPQKIDDLNEHKLLHYSNQSSGNVWKLTAPSGEKRQVRTAGWLSVNDGQSLLNAAISGLGIAYLPSFLFSEAMEKGLVEYAMPSLPVETQGIYAVYPPGRFTQPKVRAFIDFLVNAFAEKGPSDW
;
A
#
# COMPACT_ATOMS: atom_id res chain seq x y z
N MET A 1 -18.45 8.74 38.62
CA MET A 1 -17.85 9.50 37.52
C MET A 1 -17.25 8.49 36.56
N SER A 2 -17.83 8.39 35.36
CA SER A 2 -17.25 7.55 34.30
C SER A 2 -15.87 8.14 33.93
N MET A 3 -14.79 7.48 34.32
CA MET A 3 -13.46 7.85 33.84
C MET A 3 -13.46 7.62 32.31
N ASP A 4 -12.85 8.54 31.60
CA ASP A 4 -12.77 8.49 30.14
C ASP A 4 -12.00 7.22 29.70
N ARG A 5 -12.68 6.37 28.94
CA ARG A 5 -12.10 5.10 28.44
C ARG A 5 -10.82 5.29 27.63
N LEU A 6 -10.74 6.40 26.89
CA LEU A 6 -9.55 6.71 26.08
C LEU A 6 -8.36 7.03 26.99
N THR A 7 -8.56 7.81 28.06
CA THR A 7 -7.49 8.11 29.03
C THR A 7 -7.00 6.84 29.75
N GLU A 8 -7.88 5.89 30.07
CA GLU A 8 -7.49 4.59 30.63
C GLU A 8 -6.65 3.77 29.65
N MET A 9 -7.07 3.71 28.36
CA MET A 9 -6.32 3.03 27.31
C MET A 9 -4.96 3.69 27.07
N GLU A 10 -4.93 5.01 27.04
CA GLU A 10 -3.71 5.80 26.85
C GLU A 10 -2.70 5.58 27.98
N ALA A 11 -3.16 5.61 29.23
CA ALA A 11 -2.32 5.32 30.39
C ALA A 11 -1.71 3.93 30.31
N PHE A 12 -2.50 2.92 29.98
CA PHE A 12 -2.01 1.55 29.81
C PHE A 12 -1.00 1.44 28.66
N ALA A 13 -1.31 1.97 27.48
CA ALA A 13 -0.43 1.93 26.32
C ALA A 13 0.91 2.63 26.60
N ASN A 14 0.89 3.81 27.24
CA ASN A 14 2.11 4.51 27.62
C ASN A 14 2.95 3.73 28.66
N VAL A 15 2.32 3.03 29.60
CA VAL A 15 3.06 2.18 30.56
C VAL A 15 3.77 1.01 29.85
N VAL A 16 3.14 0.41 28.85
CA VAL A 16 3.76 -0.65 28.04
C VAL A 16 4.90 -0.09 27.20
N ASP A 17 4.69 1.03 26.50
CA ASP A 17 5.69 1.68 25.62
C ASP A 17 6.95 2.10 26.40
N GLN A 18 6.76 2.69 27.58
CA GLN A 18 7.85 3.24 28.39
C GLN A 18 8.45 2.20 29.35
N GLY A 19 7.87 0.99 29.44
CA GLY A 19 8.31 -0.06 30.35
C GLY A 19 8.08 0.25 31.84
N GLY A 20 7.32 1.33 32.16
CA GLY A 20 7.08 1.69 33.58
C GLY A 20 6.14 2.89 33.79
N PHE A 21 5.58 2.94 35.00
CA PHE A 21 4.63 3.99 35.38
C PHE A 21 5.23 5.38 35.50
N THR A 22 6.52 5.47 35.84
CA THR A 22 7.19 6.78 36.09
C THR A 22 7.41 7.52 34.77
N ASP A 23 7.89 6.82 33.75
CA ASP A 23 8.16 7.45 32.45
C ASP A 23 6.88 7.66 31.66
N ALA A 24 5.88 6.77 31.81
CA ALA A 24 4.53 7.00 31.32
C ALA A 24 3.91 8.28 31.91
N ALA A 25 4.05 8.49 33.21
CA ALA A 25 3.57 9.68 33.90
C ALA A 25 4.20 10.97 33.37
N LYS A 26 5.53 10.97 33.15
CA LYS A 26 6.25 12.09 32.53
C LYS A 26 5.72 12.39 31.12
N LYS A 27 5.55 11.33 30.32
CA LYS A 27 5.05 11.46 28.92
C LYS A 27 3.63 12.02 28.86
N MET A 28 2.76 11.61 29.81
CA MET A 28 1.37 12.08 29.88
C MET A 28 1.20 13.42 30.62
N GLY A 29 2.25 13.95 31.25
CA GLY A 29 2.16 15.21 32.02
C GLY A 29 1.29 15.09 33.31
N ILE A 30 1.13 13.87 33.87
CA ILE A 30 0.32 13.62 35.07
C ILE A 30 1.13 12.89 36.13
N SER A 31 0.58 12.76 37.35
CA SER A 31 1.27 12.05 38.43
C SER A 31 1.31 10.53 38.21
N LYS A 32 2.36 9.87 38.71
CA LYS A 32 2.47 8.40 38.71
C LYS A 32 1.27 7.71 39.34
N SER A 33 0.72 8.30 40.39
CA SER A 33 -0.48 7.79 41.08
C SER A 33 -1.73 7.87 40.18
N ALA A 34 -1.86 8.93 39.35
CA ALA A 34 -2.92 9.06 38.40
C ALA A 34 -2.83 7.99 37.30
N VAL A 35 -1.64 7.78 36.70
CA VAL A 35 -1.42 6.71 35.71
C VAL A 35 -1.76 5.34 36.31
N SER A 36 -1.31 5.05 37.54
CA SER A 36 -1.61 3.80 38.23
C SER A 36 -3.13 3.63 38.47
N LYS A 37 -3.83 4.70 38.80
CA LYS A 37 -5.29 4.69 38.99
C LYS A 37 -6.02 4.39 37.67
N HIS A 38 -5.62 5.03 36.56
CA HIS A 38 -6.21 4.78 35.23
C HIS A 38 -6.02 3.33 34.81
N VAL A 39 -4.80 2.78 34.94
CA VAL A 39 -4.55 1.38 34.59
C VAL A 39 -5.33 0.42 35.49
N SER A 40 -5.40 0.68 36.79
CA SER A 40 -6.18 -0.17 37.72
C SER A 40 -7.68 -0.11 37.43
N SER A 41 -8.21 1.05 37.06
CA SER A 41 -9.60 1.21 36.64
C SER A 41 -9.88 0.41 35.34
N LEU A 42 -8.98 0.47 34.37
CA LEU A 42 -9.05 -0.32 33.16
C LEU A 42 -9.10 -1.82 33.44
N GLU A 43 -8.14 -2.33 34.24
CA GLU A 43 -8.08 -3.73 34.64
C GLU A 43 -9.34 -4.19 35.40
N ALA A 44 -9.84 -3.36 36.30
CA ALA A 44 -11.08 -3.64 37.03
C ALA A 44 -12.31 -3.69 36.10
N ARG A 45 -12.40 -2.76 35.15
CA ARG A 45 -13.49 -2.72 34.17
C ARG A 45 -13.49 -3.92 33.20
N LEU A 46 -12.29 -4.40 32.83
CA LEU A 46 -12.13 -5.54 31.94
C LEU A 46 -12.18 -6.89 32.70
N GLY A 47 -12.12 -6.87 34.03
CA GLY A 47 -12.05 -8.08 34.84
C GLY A 47 -10.76 -8.91 34.62
N ALA A 48 -9.71 -8.27 34.08
CA ALA A 48 -8.48 -8.96 33.73
C ALA A 48 -7.25 -8.12 34.08
N ARG A 49 -6.15 -8.79 34.49
CA ARG A 49 -4.85 -8.14 34.65
C ARG A 49 -4.17 -8.02 33.30
N LEU A 50 -3.80 -6.79 32.94
CA LEU A 50 -3.10 -6.47 31.71
C LEU A 50 -1.59 -6.33 31.91
N LEU A 51 -1.14 -6.04 33.15
CA LEU A 51 0.27 -5.85 33.48
C LEU A 51 0.71 -6.81 34.58
N ASN A 52 1.89 -7.40 34.39
CA ASN A 52 2.67 -8.03 35.42
C ASN A 52 3.48 -6.95 36.15
N ARG A 53 3.22 -6.75 37.44
CA ARG A 53 3.90 -5.74 38.29
C ARG A 53 4.88 -6.44 39.17
N THR A 54 6.17 -6.29 38.91
CA THR A 54 7.22 -6.63 39.85
C THR A 54 7.88 -5.36 40.38
N THR A 55 8.61 -5.42 41.49
CA THR A 55 9.30 -4.25 42.05
C THR A 55 10.37 -3.67 41.12
N ARG A 56 10.82 -4.43 40.11
CA ARG A 56 11.91 -4.05 39.21
C ARG A 56 11.50 -3.84 37.75
N ARG A 57 10.34 -4.35 37.33
CA ARG A 57 9.92 -4.29 35.92
C ARG A 57 8.40 -4.37 35.77
N VAL A 58 7.88 -3.64 34.80
CA VAL A 58 6.49 -3.74 34.34
C VAL A 58 6.50 -4.34 32.94
N SER A 59 5.73 -5.40 32.73
CA SER A 59 5.58 -6.04 31.43
C SER A 59 4.10 -6.39 31.18
N PRO A 60 3.62 -6.36 29.95
CA PRO A 60 2.25 -6.79 29.66
C PRO A 60 2.09 -8.31 29.90
N THR A 61 0.89 -8.72 30.30
CA THR A 61 0.45 -10.12 30.24
C THR A 61 0.14 -10.49 28.77
N GLU A 62 -0.11 -11.75 28.47
CA GLU A 62 -0.56 -12.17 27.13
C GLU A 62 -1.85 -11.45 26.72
N ILE A 63 -2.85 -11.39 27.60
CA ILE A 63 -4.08 -10.62 27.41
C ILE A 63 -3.77 -9.12 27.27
N GLY A 64 -2.81 -8.62 28.07
CA GLY A 64 -2.34 -7.24 28.01
C GLY A 64 -1.72 -6.89 26.66
N LEU A 65 -0.94 -7.79 26.07
CA LEU A 65 -0.33 -7.59 24.75
C LEU A 65 -1.42 -7.53 23.65
N ALA A 66 -2.34 -8.49 23.65
CA ALA A 66 -3.46 -8.51 22.71
C ALA A 66 -4.37 -7.25 22.85
N TYR A 67 -4.58 -6.78 24.08
CA TYR A 67 -5.33 -5.56 24.35
C TYR A 67 -4.55 -4.30 23.91
N TYR A 68 -3.22 -4.27 24.12
CA TYR A 68 -2.35 -3.17 23.73
C TYR A 68 -2.45 -2.87 22.23
N ASP A 69 -2.36 -3.89 21.38
CA ASP A 69 -2.47 -3.71 19.91
C ASP A 69 -3.82 -3.08 19.51
N ARG A 70 -4.91 -3.47 20.18
CA ARG A 70 -6.24 -2.90 19.94
C ARG A 70 -6.37 -1.48 20.49
N ALA A 71 -5.89 -1.24 21.71
CA ALA A 71 -5.91 0.07 22.33
C ALA A 71 -5.12 1.10 21.51
N ARG A 72 -3.94 0.72 20.99
CA ARG A 72 -3.13 1.60 20.12
C ARG A 72 -3.88 2.00 18.84
N ARG A 73 -4.62 1.07 18.23
CA ARG A 73 -5.45 1.39 17.05
C ARG A 73 -6.54 2.41 17.39
N VAL A 74 -7.29 2.17 18.47
CA VAL A 74 -8.35 3.09 18.90
C VAL A 74 -7.82 4.48 19.23
N LEU A 75 -6.68 4.57 19.93
CA LEU A 75 -6.04 5.84 20.28
C LEU A 75 -5.54 6.58 19.03
N ASN A 76 -4.99 5.87 18.07
CA ASN A 76 -4.59 6.45 16.80
C ASN A 76 -5.80 6.97 16.02
N ASP A 77 -6.88 6.18 15.93
CA ASP A 77 -8.10 6.58 15.22
C ASP A 77 -8.76 7.81 15.88
N ALA A 78 -8.74 7.90 17.23
CA ALA A 78 -9.22 9.09 17.95
C ALA A 78 -8.33 10.32 17.68
N GLY A 79 -7.00 10.16 17.72
CA GLY A 79 -6.07 11.24 17.37
C GLY A 79 -6.19 11.68 15.91
N GLU A 80 -6.49 10.75 14.98
CA GLU A 80 -6.78 11.08 13.58
C GLU A 80 -8.06 11.91 13.45
N ALA A 81 -9.11 11.60 14.23
CA ALA A 81 -10.35 12.37 14.23
C ALA A 81 -10.15 13.82 14.71
N ASP A 82 -9.39 14.01 15.79
CA ASP A 82 -9.07 15.35 16.31
C ASP A 82 -8.19 16.15 15.33
N ALA A 83 -7.17 15.51 14.77
CA ALA A 83 -6.29 16.11 13.79
C ALA A 83 -7.02 16.42 12.47
N LEU A 84 -8.05 15.66 12.11
CA LEU A 84 -8.91 15.93 10.95
C LEU A 84 -9.59 17.30 11.08
N VAL A 85 -10.17 17.59 12.25
CA VAL A 85 -10.82 18.88 12.50
C VAL A 85 -9.83 20.04 12.43
N THR A 86 -8.66 19.86 13.03
CA THR A 86 -7.58 20.87 12.99
C THR A 86 -7.04 21.07 11.56
N SER A 87 -6.91 19.99 10.78
CA SER A 87 -6.42 20.06 9.39
C SER A 87 -7.44 20.70 8.44
N MET A 88 -8.73 20.59 8.71
CA MET A 88 -9.77 21.28 7.92
C MET A 88 -9.69 22.82 8.03
N GLN A 89 -9.01 23.32 9.07
CA GLN A 89 -8.79 24.76 9.30
C GLN A 89 -7.45 25.27 8.78
N SER A 90 -6.54 24.39 8.39
CA SER A 90 -5.20 24.73 7.92
C SER A 90 -5.09 24.55 6.41
N ALA A 91 -4.59 25.58 5.70
CA ALA A 91 -4.29 25.45 4.28
C ALA A 91 -3.18 24.38 4.04
N PRO A 92 -3.33 23.52 3.02
CA PRO A 92 -2.30 22.53 2.69
C PRO A 92 -1.00 23.23 2.28
N SER A 93 0.11 22.91 2.95
CA SER A 93 1.41 23.53 2.68
C SER A 93 2.59 22.63 3.06
N GLY A 94 3.78 22.98 2.58
CA GLY A 94 5.06 22.34 2.91
C GLY A 94 5.46 21.21 1.96
N LEU A 95 6.56 20.51 2.29
CA LEU A 95 7.13 19.44 1.46
C LEU A 95 6.33 18.14 1.58
N LEU A 96 5.80 17.67 0.46
CA LEU A 96 5.15 16.37 0.29
C LEU A 96 6.14 15.40 -0.38
N ARG A 97 6.59 14.38 0.35
CA ARG A 97 7.51 13.35 -0.16
C ARG A 97 6.74 12.08 -0.49
N ILE A 98 6.75 11.69 -1.76
CA ILE A 98 5.99 10.54 -2.27
C ILE A 98 6.90 9.55 -2.99
N SER A 99 6.61 8.24 -2.81
CA SER A 99 7.23 7.17 -3.59
C SER A 99 6.19 6.58 -4.53
N VAL A 100 6.52 6.45 -5.82
CA VAL A 100 5.58 6.01 -6.86
C VAL A 100 6.24 4.94 -7.72
N ALA A 101 5.46 3.93 -8.14
CA ALA A 101 5.90 2.97 -9.15
C ALA A 101 6.27 3.71 -10.44
N THR A 102 7.46 3.41 -10.98
CA THR A 102 8.11 4.21 -12.03
C THR A 102 7.20 4.47 -13.22
N ASP A 103 6.69 3.41 -13.81
CA ASP A 103 5.90 3.52 -15.05
C ASP A 103 4.59 4.28 -14.84
N PHE A 104 3.90 4.03 -13.71
CA PHE A 104 2.68 4.75 -13.35
C PHE A 104 2.96 6.22 -13.02
N GLY A 105 4.07 6.46 -12.34
CA GLY A 105 4.51 7.82 -11.99
C GLY A 105 4.79 8.67 -13.23
N VAL A 106 5.51 8.13 -14.20
CA VAL A 106 5.86 8.84 -15.44
C VAL A 106 4.64 9.08 -16.31
N ASN A 107 3.86 8.02 -16.58
CA ASN A 107 2.85 8.06 -17.64
C ASN A 107 1.49 8.61 -17.16
N HIS A 108 1.17 8.47 -15.88
CA HIS A 108 -0.18 8.76 -15.39
C HIS A 108 -0.23 9.78 -14.24
N LEU A 109 0.75 9.76 -13.32
CA LEU A 109 0.74 10.69 -12.20
C LEU A 109 1.40 12.04 -12.55
N SER A 110 2.54 12.03 -13.25
CA SER A 110 3.23 13.27 -13.65
C SER A 110 2.37 14.21 -14.49
N PRO A 111 1.55 13.75 -15.44
CA PRO A 111 0.68 14.64 -16.22
C PRO A 111 -0.33 15.43 -15.37
N VAL A 112 -0.87 14.81 -14.30
CA VAL A 112 -1.87 15.47 -13.44
C VAL A 112 -1.23 16.31 -12.32
N LEU A 113 0.08 16.21 -12.11
CA LEU A 113 0.78 16.92 -11.04
C LEU A 113 0.77 18.43 -11.22
N SER A 114 0.74 18.92 -12.46
CA SER A 114 0.69 20.34 -12.78
C SER A 114 -0.59 21.01 -12.27
N GLU A 115 -1.74 20.33 -12.38
CA GLU A 115 -3.02 20.82 -11.86
C GLU A 115 -3.00 20.86 -10.33
N PHE A 116 -2.49 19.80 -9.70
CA PHE A 116 -2.35 19.78 -8.25
C PHE A 116 -1.50 20.93 -7.72
N LEU A 117 -0.34 21.21 -8.34
CA LEU A 117 0.54 22.28 -7.91
C LEU A 117 -0.03 23.67 -8.20
N ALA A 118 -0.90 23.82 -9.19
CA ALA A 118 -1.63 25.05 -9.45
C ALA A 118 -2.69 25.31 -8.37
N ASP A 119 -3.41 24.25 -7.92
CA ASP A 119 -4.44 24.35 -6.88
C ASP A 119 -3.84 24.54 -5.48
N PHE A 120 -2.63 24.05 -5.24
CA PHE A 120 -1.95 24.08 -3.94
C PHE A 120 -0.53 24.69 -4.03
N PRO A 121 -0.40 25.99 -4.29
CA PRO A 121 0.90 26.64 -4.56
C PRO A 121 1.87 26.63 -3.38
N GLU A 122 1.37 26.44 -2.16
CA GLU A 122 2.18 26.34 -0.94
C GLU A 122 2.75 24.92 -0.70
N ILE A 123 2.41 23.94 -1.56
CA ILE A 123 2.96 22.58 -1.50
C ILE A 123 4.16 22.46 -2.45
N THR A 124 5.23 21.89 -1.93
CA THR A 124 6.37 21.42 -2.74
C THR A 124 6.32 19.89 -2.80
N VAL A 125 6.38 19.29 -3.99
CA VAL A 125 6.37 17.84 -4.17
C VAL A 125 7.78 17.31 -4.44
N ASN A 126 8.19 16.29 -3.67
CA ASN A 126 9.37 15.48 -3.96
C ASN A 126 8.89 14.07 -4.30
N MET A 127 8.84 13.75 -5.59
CA MET A 127 8.41 12.45 -6.10
C MET A 127 9.62 11.58 -6.43
N VAL A 128 9.73 10.44 -5.78
CA VAL A 128 10.76 9.43 -6.04
C VAL A 128 10.13 8.27 -6.81
N LEU A 129 10.59 8.06 -8.02
CA LEU A 129 10.14 6.97 -8.89
C LEU A 129 10.99 5.72 -8.65
N ASN A 130 10.38 4.66 -8.15
CA ASN A 130 11.04 3.36 -8.03
C ASN A 130 10.02 2.22 -7.90
N ASN A 131 10.43 1.03 -8.31
CA ASN A 131 9.60 -0.16 -8.30
C ASN A 131 9.89 -1.08 -7.09
N ARG A 132 10.79 -0.70 -6.17
CA ARG A 132 11.03 -1.44 -4.93
C ARG A 132 10.00 -1.09 -3.86
N TYR A 133 9.77 -1.99 -2.94
CA TYR A 133 9.09 -1.66 -1.69
C TYR A 133 9.98 -0.72 -0.87
N VAL A 134 9.39 0.38 -0.39
CA VAL A 134 10.06 1.37 0.49
C VAL A 134 9.44 1.31 1.88
N GLU A 135 10.28 1.46 2.88
CA GLU A 135 9.85 1.63 4.27
C GLU A 135 9.48 3.09 4.52
N LEU A 136 8.18 3.42 4.39
CA LEU A 136 7.71 4.81 4.37
C LEU A 136 8.20 5.64 5.55
N ILE A 137 8.17 5.08 6.76
CA ILE A 137 8.51 5.80 7.99
C ILE A 137 10.02 6.05 8.06
N SER A 138 10.82 5.00 7.89
CA SER A 138 12.29 5.09 8.06
C SER A 138 12.96 5.86 6.93
N GLU A 139 12.40 5.80 5.70
CA GLU A 139 12.90 6.56 4.54
C GLU A 139 12.29 7.97 4.45
N GLY A 140 11.38 8.32 5.36
CA GLY A 140 10.81 9.66 5.48
C GLY A 140 9.83 10.04 4.39
N PHE A 141 9.13 9.07 3.78
CA PHE A 141 8.04 9.35 2.85
C PHE A 141 6.74 9.65 3.61
N ASP A 142 5.97 10.59 3.09
CA ASP A 142 4.63 10.88 3.60
C ASP A 142 3.61 9.85 3.11
N MET A 143 3.77 9.37 1.87
CA MET A 143 2.95 8.33 1.27
C MET A 143 3.64 7.66 0.08
N ALA A 144 3.04 6.55 -0.39
CA ALA A 144 3.41 5.94 -1.66
C ALA A 144 2.18 5.62 -2.50
N VAL A 145 2.36 5.56 -3.84
CA VAL A 145 1.39 4.97 -4.76
C VAL A 145 1.86 3.56 -5.11
N ARG A 146 1.01 2.56 -4.87
CA ARG A 146 1.29 1.14 -5.07
C ARG A 146 0.21 0.47 -5.90
N ILE A 147 0.59 -0.57 -6.66
CA ILE A 147 -0.26 -1.28 -7.61
C ILE A 147 -0.23 -2.76 -7.27
N GLY A 148 -1.40 -3.40 -7.28
CA GLY A 148 -1.57 -4.81 -7.00
C GLY A 148 -2.05 -5.12 -5.58
N GLU A 149 -1.80 -6.35 -5.13
CA GLU A 149 -2.16 -6.79 -3.79
C GLU A 149 -1.28 -6.08 -2.74
N LEU A 150 -1.93 -5.56 -1.70
CA LEU A 150 -1.24 -4.99 -0.56
C LEU A 150 -0.99 -6.09 0.47
N GLU A 151 0.23 -6.18 0.96
CA GLU A 151 0.57 -7.06 2.07
C GLU A 151 -0.01 -6.54 3.39
N ASP A 152 -0.27 -7.45 4.32
CA ASP A 152 -0.70 -7.09 5.68
C ASP A 152 0.37 -6.22 6.35
N SER A 153 -0.01 -5.00 6.68
CA SER A 153 0.89 -4.04 7.32
C SER A 153 0.13 -3.11 8.26
N THR A 154 0.85 -2.33 9.05
CA THR A 154 0.27 -1.27 9.87
C THR A 154 -0.09 0.00 9.09
N LEU A 155 0.25 0.04 7.79
CA LEU A 155 -0.04 1.16 6.91
C LEU A 155 -1.55 1.25 6.59
N ARG A 156 -2.00 2.44 6.30
CA ARG A 156 -3.34 2.71 5.78
C ARG A 156 -3.29 2.75 4.26
N ALA A 157 -4.37 2.32 3.62
CA ALA A 157 -4.50 2.36 2.17
C ALA A 157 -5.81 3.02 1.75
N ARG A 158 -5.73 3.91 0.77
CA ARG A 158 -6.89 4.48 0.07
C ARG A 158 -6.82 4.06 -1.40
N LYS A 159 -7.84 3.37 -1.86
CA LYS A 159 -7.94 3.01 -3.28
C LYS A 159 -8.14 4.28 -4.10
N LEU A 160 -7.32 4.44 -5.13
CA LEU A 160 -7.38 5.54 -6.09
C LEU A 160 -8.20 5.13 -7.32
N THR A 161 -7.86 3.98 -7.89
CA THR A 161 -8.51 3.41 -9.06
C THR A 161 -8.13 1.93 -9.23
N GLU A 162 -8.41 1.34 -10.38
CA GLU A 162 -8.06 -0.03 -10.76
C GLU A 162 -7.39 -0.08 -12.13
N THR A 163 -6.65 -1.14 -12.37
CA THR A 163 -6.10 -1.53 -13.67
C THR A 163 -6.34 -3.02 -13.90
N THR A 164 -6.25 -3.47 -15.13
CA THR A 164 -6.26 -4.90 -15.43
C THR A 164 -4.84 -5.41 -15.66
N LYS A 165 -4.62 -6.71 -15.49
CA LYS A 165 -3.34 -7.35 -15.79
C LYS A 165 -3.56 -8.50 -16.74
N ALA A 166 -2.77 -8.56 -17.82
CA ALA A 166 -2.92 -9.56 -18.86
C ALA A 166 -1.57 -10.03 -19.41
N MET A 167 -1.59 -11.21 -20.00
CA MET A 167 -0.45 -11.76 -20.73
C MET A 167 -0.45 -11.27 -22.16
N ILE A 168 0.66 -10.69 -22.59
CA ILE A 168 0.84 -10.12 -23.92
C ILE A 168 2.15 -10.58 -24.55
N ALA A 169 2.18 -10.65 -25.89
CA ALA A 169 3.40 -10.78 -26.69
C ALA A 169 3.18 -10.17 -28.08
N SER A 170 4.23 -10.00 -28.87
CA SER A 170 4.11 -9.49 -30.22
C SER A 170 3.48 -10.51 -31.18
N PRO A 171 2.81 -10.07 -32.28
CA PRO A 171 2.32 -10.95 -33.33
C PRO A 171 3.41 -11.87 -33.87
N ALA A 172 4.61 -11.34 -34.13
CA ALA A 172 5.76 -12.09 -34.61
C ALA A 172 6.21 -13.23 -33.67
N TYR A 173 6.04 -13.05 -32.35
CA TYR A 173 6.29 -14.12 -31.40
C TYR A 173 5.31 -15.26 -31.58
N PHE A 174 4.01 -14.96 -31.74
CA PHE A 174 2.99 -15.98 -31.95
C PHE A 174 3.06 -16.66 -33.31
N GLU A 175 3.46 -15.95 -34.35
CA GLU A 175 3.73 -16.57 -35.66
C GLU A 175 4.83 -17.62 -35.58
N LYS A 176 5.86 -17.38 -34.77
CA LYS A 176 7.01 -18.27 -34.64
C LYS A 176 6.80 -19.44 -33.66
N TYR A 177 6.15 -19.19 -32.53
CA TYR A 177 6.07 -20.15 -31.44
C TYR A 177 4.65 -20.66 -31.18
N GLY A 178 3.66 -20.19 -31.90
CA GLY A 178 2.24 -20.47 -31.65
C GLY A 178 1.70 -19.65 -30.48
N ARG A 179 0.37 -19.72 -30.30
CA ARG A 179 -0.34 -19.06 -29.23
C ARG A 179 -0.78 -20.10 -28.18
N PRO A 180 -0.50 -19.90 -26.88
CA PRO A 180 -0.93 -20.85 -25.84
C PRO A 180 -2.47 -20.89 -25.80
N GLN A 181 -3.04 -22.09 -25.73
CA GLN A 181 -4.48 -22.35 -25.67
C GLN A 181 -4.96 -22.64 -24.24
N LYS A 182 -4.09 -23.18 -23.41
CA LYS A 182 -4.33 -23.50 -22.01
C LYS A 182 -3.12 -23.08 -21.16
N ILE A 183 -3.33 -22.94 -19.85
CA ILE A 183 -2.28 -22.47 -18.91
C ILE A 183 -1.03 -23.34 -18.95
N ASP A 184 -1.20 -24.67 -19.13
CA ASP A 184 -0.08 -25.62 -19.16
C ASP A 184 0.87 -25.38 -20.36
N ASP A 185 0.35 -24.86 -21.48
CA ASP A 185 1.15 -24.56 -22.68
C ASP A 185 2.19 -23.45 -22.40
N LEU A 186 1.93 -22.59 -21.39
CA LEU A 186 2.89 -21.56 -20.99
C LEU A 186 4.26 -22.09 -20.58
N ASN A 187 4.34 -23.37 -20.16
CA ASN A 187 5.61 -24.01 -19.81
C ASN A 187 6.53 -24.23 -21.04
N GLU A 188 5.97 -24.19 -22.24
CA GLU A 188 6.71 -24.33 -23.52
C GLU A 188 7.09 -22.97 -24.11
N HIS A 189 6.60 -21.87 -23.50
CA HIS A 189 6.86 -20.50 -23.93
C HIS A 189 7.97 -19.80 -23.12
N LYS A 190 8.57 -18.79 -23.73
CA LYS A 190 9.50 -17.89 -23.05
C LYS A 190 8.72 -16.87 -22.25
N LEU A 191 8.71 -17.00 -20.92
CA LEU A 191 8.01 -16.11 -20.01
C LEU A 191 8.98 -15.05 -19.48
N LEU A 192 8.58 -13.78 -19.62
CA LEU A 192 9.35 -12.63 -19.18
C LEU A 192 8.99 -12.31 -17.72
N HIS A 193 9.98 -12.32 -16.83
CA HIS A 193 9.78 -12.22 -15.40
C HIS A 193 9.97 -10.80 -14.85
N TYR A 194 8.99 -10.33 -14.09
CA TYR A 194 9.11 -9.10 -13.30
C TYR A 194 9.66 -9.42 -11.90
N SER A 195 10.91 -9.01 -11.64
CA SER A 195 11.64 -9.48 -10.44
C SER A 195 11.15 -8.87 -9.11
N ASN A 196 10.39 -7.76 -9.13
CA ASN A 196 9.80 -7.16 -7.93
C ASN A 196 8.38 -7.72 -7.61
N GLN A 197 7.97 -8.81 -8.26
CA GLN A 197 6.70 -9.46 -7.98
C GLN A 197 6.76 -10.18 -6.62
N SER A 198 5.77 -9.92 -5.73
CA SER A 198 5.71 -10.53 -4.39
C SER A 198 5.59 -12.05 -4.41
N SER A 199 5.01 -12.63 -5.46
CA SER A 199 4.91 -14.09 -5.65
C SER A 199 6.24 -14.74 -6.11
N GLY A 200 7.33 -13.97 -6.19
CA GLY A 200 8.61 -14.46 -6.71
C GLY A 200 8.50 -14.89 -8.18
N ASN A 201 9.16 -15.99 -8.55
CA ASN A 201 9.22 -16.50 -9.93
C ASN A 201 7.97 -17.26 -10.36
N VAL A 202 6.77 -16.85 -9.87
CA VAL A 202 5.53 -17.57 -10.13
C VAL A 202 4.42 -16.61 -10.54
N TRP A 203 3.79 -16.88 -11.69
CA TRP A 203 2.52 -16.27 -12.04
C TRP A 203 1.38 -17.07 -11.41
N LYS A 204 0.53 -16.40 -10.64
CA LYS A 204 -0.71 -16.95 -10.12
C LYS A 204 -1.80 -16.61 -11.12
N LEU A 205 -2.39 -17.62 -11.75
CA LEU A 205 -3.41 -17.45 -12.79
C LEU A 205 -4.72 -18.14 -12.34
N THR A 206 -5.86 -17.59 -12.78
CA THR A 206 -7.16 -18.23 -12.56
C THR A 206 -7.68 -18.73 -13.90
N ALA A 207 -7.90 -20.05 -14.01
CA ALA A 207 -8.48 -20.65 -15.20
C ALA A 207 -9.96 -20.23 -15.37
N PRO A 208 -10.56 -20.33 -16.58
CA PRO A 208 -11.98 -20.05 -16.78
C PRO A 208 -12.92 -20.86 -15.89
N SER A 209 -12.47 -22.04 -15.42
CA SER A 209 -13.18 -22.87 -14.44
C SER A 209 -13.17 -22.32 -13.01
N GLY A 210 -12.42 -21.25 -12.73
CA GLY A 210 -12.15 -20.74 -11.38
C GLY A 210 -10.99 -21.43 -10.66
N GLU A 211 -10.36 -22.44 -11.25
CA GLU A 211 -9.21 -23.14 -10.68
C GLU A 211 -7.97 -22.24 -10.67
N LYS A 212 -7.30 -22.15 -9.51
CA LYS A 212 -6.03 -21.41 -9.36
C LYS A 212 -4.86 -22.27 -9.82
N ARG A 213 -4.05 -21.74 -10.69
CA ARG A 213 -2.85 -22.37 -11.26
C ARG A 213 -1.62 -21.52 -11.02
N GLN A 214 -0.47 -22.17 -10.97
CA GLN A 214 0.82 -21.51 -10.82
C GLN A 214 1.74 -21.90 -11.97
N VAL A 215 2.33 -20.89 -12.62
CA VAL A 215 3.27 -21.09 -13.73
C VAL A 215 4.61 -20.49 -13.34
N ARG A 216 5.67 -21.28 -13.43
CA ARG A 216 7.04 -20.79 -13.15
C ARG A 216 7.56 -19.95 -14.29
N THR A 217 8.14 -18.78 -13.96
CA THR A 217 8.64 -17.79 -14.93
C THR A 217 10.16 -17.73 -14.95
N ALA A 218 10.84 -18.76 -14.48
CA ALA A 218 12.28 -18.71 -14.27
C ALA A 218 13.09 -18.72 -15.58
N GLY A 219 14.09 -17.85 -15.65
CA GLY A 219 15.36 -18.10 -16.29
C GLY A 219 15.66 -17.40 -17.62
N TRP A 220 14.67 -16.92 -18.42
CA TRP A 220 15.02 -16.34 -19.72
C TRP A 220 15.38 -14.85 -19.62
N LEU A 221 14.50 -14.04 -19.08
CA LEU A 221 14.71 -12.61 -18.81
C LEU A 221 14.01 -12.25 -17.50
N SER A 222 14.73 -11.60 -16.61
CA SER A 222 14.20 -11.08 -15.34
C SER A 222 14.60 -9.63 -15.20
N VAL A 223 13.61 -8.74 -15.07
CA VAL A 223 13.80 -7.28 -14.96
C VAL A 223 12.86 -6.72 -13.91
N ASN A 224 13.29 -5.71 -13.18
CA ASN A 224 12.50 -4.99 -12.18
C ASN A 224 11.78 -3.75 -12.73
N ASP A 225 11.58 -3.68 -14.03
CA ASP A 225 11.00 -2.54 -14.73
C ASP A 225 9.97 -3.02 -15.76
N GLY A 226 8.76 -2.49 -15.70
CA GLY A 226 7.63 -2.93 -16.52
C GLY A 226 7.77 -2.51 -17.98
N GLN A 227 8.25 -1.28 -18.23
CA GLN A 227 8.48 -0.79 -19.58
C GLN A 227 9.55 -1.62 -20.32
N SER A 228 10.58 -2.04 -19.62
CA SER A 228 11.62 -2.92 -20.19
C SER A 228 11.04 -4.28 -20.59
N LEU A 229 10.12 -4.84 -19.79
CA LEU A 229 9.44 -6.08 -20.16
C LEU A 229 8.47 -5.90 -21.34
N LEU A 230 7.77 -4.78 -21.41
CA LEU A 230 6.94 -4.44 -22.57
C LEU A 230 7.77 -4.36 -23.85
N ASN A 231 8.91 -3.67 -23.80
CA ASN A 231 9.83 -3.57 -24.94
C ASN A 231 10.37 -4.94 -25.38
N ALA A 232 10.66 -5.82 -24.42
CA ALA A 232 11.06 -7.19 -24.70
C ALA A 232 9.94 -8.01 -25.37
N ALA A 233 8.70 -7.85 -24.92
CA ALA A 233 7.52 -8.49 -25.52
C ALA A 233 7.27 -8.00 -26.95
N ILE A 234 7.34 -6.68 -27.21
CA ILE A 234 7.24 -6.06 -28.53
C ILE A 234 8.31 -6.61 -29.47
N SER A 235 9.54 -6.77 -28.96
CA SER A 235 10.68 -7.31 -29.72
C SER A 235 10.59 -8.82 -29.97
N GLY A 236 9.52 -9.49 -29.56
CA GLY A 236 9.32 -10.93 -29.80
C GLY A 236 10.16 -11.85 -28.91
N LEU A 237 10.63 -11.36 -27.75
CA LEU A 237 11.47 -12.17 -26.85
C LEU A 237 10.66 -13.16 -26.01
N GLY A 238 9.35 -12.92 -25.79
CA GLY A 238 8.52 -13.79 -24.97
C GLY A 238 7.17 -13.20 -24.61
N ILE A 239 6.47 -13.88 -23.71
CA ILE A 239 5.18 -13.45 -23.14
C ILE A 239 5.46 -12.69 -21.84
N ALA A 240 4.94 -11.46 -21.72
CA ALA A 240 4.96 -10.66 -20.51
C ALA A 240 3.58 -10.66 -19.84
N TYR A 241 3.54 -10.58 -18.50
CA TYR A 241 2.31 -10.45 -17.72
C TYR A 241 2.31 -9.10 -17.03
N LEU A 242 1.65 -8.11 -17.62
CA LEU A 242 1.76 -6.70 -17.29
C LEU A 242 0.40 -6.05 -17.02
N PRO A 243 0.38 -4.95 -16.24
CA PRO A 243 -0.80 -4.08 -16.11
C PRO A 243 -1.14 -3.37 -17.41
N SER A 244 -2.45 -3.14 -17.67
CA SER A 244 -2.94 -2.50 -18.90
C SER A 244 -2.38 -1.09 -19.10
N PHE A 245 -2.19 -0.32 -18.04
CA PHE A 245 -1.63 1.03 -18.15
C PHE A 245 -0.22 1.08 -18.78
N LEU A 246 0.47 -0.05 -18.89
CA LEU A 246 1.75 -0.15 -19.58
C LEU A 246 1.61 -0.47 -21.05
N PHE A 247 0.67 -1.35 -21.43
CA PHE A 247 0.65 -1.93 -22.75
C PHE A 247 -0.51 -1.47 -23.64
N SER A 248 -1.49 -0.71 -23.13
CA SER A 248 -2.69 -0.33 -23.91
C SER A 248 -2.33 0.40 -25.19
N GLU A 249 -1.42 1.37 -25.15
CA GLU A 249 -0.96 2.08 -26.34
C GLU A 249 -0.26 1.14 -27.36
N ALA A 250 0.53 0.19 -26.88
CA ALA A 250 1.19 -0.81 -27.71
C ALA A 250 0.17 -1.79 -28.32
N MET A 251 -0.91 -2.11 -27.60
CA MET A 251 -2.03 -2.92 -28.06
C MET A 251 -2.81 -2.22 -29.18
N GLU A 252 -3.16 -0.95 -29.00
CA GLU A 252 -3.84 -0.13 -30.00
C GLU A 252 -3.04 0.00 -31.29
N LYS A 253 -1.71 0.09 -31.16
CA LYS A 253 -0.79 0.12 -32.32
C LYS A 253 -0.52 -1.25 -32.95
N GLY A 254 -1.11 -2.34 -32.41
CA GLY A 254 -0.91 -3.70 -32.91
C GLY A 254 0.50 -4.24 -32.68
N LEU A 255 1.27 -3.65 -31.77
CA LEU A 255 2.64 -4.09 -31.44
C LEU A 255 2.64 -5.33 -30.53
N VAL A 256 1.59 -5.50 -29.75
CA VAL A 256 1.34 -6.66 -28.90
C VAL A 256 -0.12 -7.10 -28.98
N GLU A 257 -0.36 -8.35 -28.67
CA GLU A 257 -1.69 -8.97 -28.59
C GLU A 257 -1.80 -9.78 -27.30
N TYR A 258 -3.04 -10.06 -26.85
CA TYR A 258 -3.27 -10.97 -25.73
C TYR A 258 -2.79 -12.38 -26.06
N ALA A 259 -2.00 -12.97 -25.16
CA ALA A 259 -1.54 -14.34 -25.32
C ALA A 259 -2.67 -15.35 -25.15
N MET A 260 -3.59 -15.11 -24.20
CA MET A 260 -4.72 -15.97 -23.89
C MET A 260 -5.98 -15.13 -23.70
N PRO A 261 -6.67 -14.73 -24.80
CA PRO A 261 -7.87 -13.86 -24.72
C PRO A 261 -9.04 -14.48 -23.93
N SER A 262 -9.09 -15.83 -23.85
CA SER A 262 -10.12 -16.55 -23.12
C SER A 262 -9.88 -16.63 -21.60
N LEU A 263 -8.70 -16.23 -21.14
CA LEU A 263 -8.39 -16.24 -19.70
C LEU A 263 -9.05 -15.00 -19.04
N PRO A 264 -9.68 -15.17 -17.86
CA PRO A 264 -10.18 -14.03 -17.10
C PRO A 264 -9.07 -13.02 -16.82
N VAL A 265 -9.35 -11.76 -17.07
CA VAL A 265 -8.40 -10.66 -16.80
C VAL A 265 -8.40 -10.39 -15.30
N GLU A 266 -7.22 -10.31 -14.72
CA GLU A 266 -7.06 -9.98 -13.30
C GLU A 266 -7.19 -8.47 -13.11
N THR A 267 -8.08 -8.05 -12.20
CA THR A 267 -8.18 -6.64 -11.81
C THR A 267 -7.27 -6.38 -10.61
N GLN A 268 -6.47 -5.34 -10.70
CA GLN A 268 -5.55 -4.90 -9.65
C GLN A 268 -5.88 -3.48 -9.19
N GLY A 269 -5.91 -3.26 -7.88
CA GLY A 269 -6.11 -1.92 -7.32
C GLY A 269 -4.85 -1.07 -7.42
N ILE A 270 -5.04 0.23 -7.57
CA ILE A 270 -4.01 1.27 -7.43
C ILE A 270 -4.33 2.04 -6.15
N TYR A 271 -3.38 2.12 -5.24
CA TYR A 271 -3.62 2.62 -3.89
C TYR A 271 -2.63 3.71 -3.50
N ALA A 272 -3.13 4.72 -2.80
CA ALA A 272 -2.32 5.56 -1.94
C ALA A 272 -2.11 4.83 -0.60
N VAL A 273 -0.86 4.59 -0.24
CA VAL A 273 -0.47 3.92 1.01
C VAL A 273 0.30 4.90 1.88
N TYR A 274 -0.06 5.01 3.16
CA TYR A 274 0.52 6.00 4.07
C TYR A 274 0.57 5.49 5.51
N PRO A 275 1.51 5.97 6.35
CA PRO A 275 1.55 5.64 7.77
C PRO A 275 0.31 6.17 8.51
N PRO A 276 -0.14 5.50 9.59
CA PRO A 276 -1.18 6.03 10.48
C PRO A 276 -0.84 7.45 10.93
N GLY A 277 -1.83 8.33 11.00
CA GLY A 277 -1.65 9.75 11.35
C GLY A 277 -1.19 10.65 10.20
N ARG A 278 -0.63 10.12 9.10
CA ARG A 278 -0.18 10.95 7.96
C ARG A 278 -1.33 11.53 7.14
N PHE A 279 -2.45 10.81 7.03
CA PHE A 279 -3.64 11.30 6.32
C PHE A 279 -4.22 12.58 6.94
N THR A 280 -3.99 12.81 8.22
CA THR A 280 -4.43 14.04 8.90
C THR A 280 -3.58 15.26 8.54
N GLN A 281 -2.42 15.08 7.92
CA GLN A 281 -1.65 16.21 7.39
C GLN A 281 -2.35 16.79 6.15
N PRO A 282 -2.67 18.11 6.13
CA PRO A 282 -3.44 18.72 5.05
C PRO A 282 -2.88 18.46 3.67
N LYS A 283 -1.55 18.51 3.50
CA LYS A 283 -0.86 18.24 2.23
C LYS A 283 -1.07 16.80 1.71
N VAL A 284 -1.03 15.80 2.60
CA VAL A 284 -1.23 14.38 2.23
C VAL A 284 -2.68 14.12 1.84
N ARG A 285 -3.61 14.64 2.65
CA ARG A 285 -5.04 14.53 2.38
C ARG A 285 -5.41 15.21 1.06
N ALA A 286 -4.99 16.46 0.86
CA ALA A 286 -5.27 17.21 -0.36
C ALA A 286 -4.77 16.45 -1.60
N PHE A 287 -3.57 15.85 -1.53
CA PHE A 287 -3.02 15.10 -2.65
C PHE A 287 -3.78 13.79 -2.90
N ILE A 288 -4.16 13.04 -1.86
CA ILE A 288 -4.95 11.81 -2.02
C ILE A 288 -6.33 12.11 -2.58
N ASP A 289 -7.03 13.13 -2.05
CA ASP A 289 -8.35 13.54 -2.52
C ASP A 289 -8.29 14.02 -3.98
N PHE A 290 -7.24 14.77 -4.34
CA PHE A 290 -6.97 15.17 -5.72
C PHE A 290 -6.78 13.95 -6.64
N LEU A 291 -5.95 12.96 -6.26
CA LEU A 291 -5.72 11.76 -7.06
C LEU A 291 -7.00 10.90 -7.21
N VAL A 292 -7.80 10.77 -6.15
CA VAL A 292 -9.10 10.09 -6.23
C VAL A 292 -10.00 10.75 -7.26
N ASN A 293 -10.06 12.08 -7.29
CA ASN A 293 -10.85 12.82 -8.27
C ASN A 293 -10.27 12.72 -9.69
N ALA A 294 -8.94 12.90 -9.84
CA ALA A 294 -8.27 12.82 -11.14
C ALA A 294 -8.41 11.46 -11.82
N PHE A 295 -8.56 10.39 -11.04
CA PHE A 295 -8.70 9.02 -11.55
C PHE A 295 -10.12 8.45 -11.39
N ALA A 296 -11.10 9.24 -10.92
CA ALA A 296 -12.46 8.78 -10.63
C ALA A 296 -13.19 8.20 -11.85
N GLU A 297 -12.94 8.77 -13.03
CA GLU A 297 -13.59 8.36 -14.29
C GLU A 297 -12.83 7.22 -15.00
N LYS A 298 -11.63 6.85 -14.50
CA LYS A 298 -10.83 5.79 -15.11
C LYS A 298 -11.19 4.42 -14.51
N GLY A 299 -11.85 3.60 -15.31
CA GLY A 299 -12.08 2.20 -15.02
C GLY A 299 -10.86 1.30 -15.31
N PRO A 300 -10.92 0.00 -14.97
CA PRO A 300 -9.80 -0.93 -15.16
C PRO A 300 -9.31 -1.06 -16.61
N SER A 301 -10.18 -0.76 -17.57
CA SER A 301 -9.91 -0.88 -19.02
C SER A 301 -9.49 0.43 -19.69
N ASP A 302 -9.46 1.54 -18.98
CA ASP A 302 -9.26 2.89 -19.54
C ASP A 302 -7.79 3.36 -19.46
N TRP A 303 -6.89 2.41 -19.30
CA TRP A 303 -5.46 2.67 -19.21
C TRP A 303 -4.73 2.20 -20.44
#